data_471e68c0267038916b9ebb6221d5c63f
#
_entry.id   471e68c0267038916b9ebb6221d5c63f
#
_cell.length_a   1.000
_cell.length_b   1.000
_cell.length_c   1.000
_cell.angle_alpha   90.00
_cell.angle_beta   90.00
_cell.angle_gamma   90.00
#
_symmetry.space_group_name_H-M   'P 1'
#
loop_
_entity.id
_entity.type
_entity.pdbx_description
1 polymer ?
#
loop_
_entity_poly.entity_id
_entity_poly.type
_entity_poly.pdbx_seq_one_letter_code
_entity_poly.pdbx_strand_id
1 'polypeptide(L)'
;EMQRSLVGSEMCIRDSYTSTYVIDFAEYYKKGYRGILFDIDNTLVPHNAPATKEAIRLIHRLKEIGFGICLVSNNKEPRVAEFNKPLDVKYIYKAGKPKRSGYQKAMQLLGTDTTNTLFVGDQLFTDLWGANNTGITSLLVQPIDKKEEIQIILKRIPEKWILHSYLKKHQIVR
;
A
#
# COMPACT_ATOMS: atom_id res chain seq x y z
N GLU A 1 4.16 24.32 18.69
CA GLU A 1 4.06 25.11 17.44
C GLU A 1 4.41 24.17 16.29
N MET A 2 3.39 23.63 15.64
CA MET A 2 3.55 22.71 14.52
C MET A 2 3.66 23.53 13.23
N GLN A 3 4.82 23.54 12.60
CA GLN A 3 4.98 24.12 11.28
C GLN A 3 4.19 23.33 10.24
N ARG A 4 3.14 23.94 9.71
CA ARG A 4 2.56 23.60 8.43
C ARG A 4 3.54 24.00 7.34
N SER A 5 4.20 23.06 6.69
CA SER A 5 4.97 23.30 5.47
C SER A 5 4.20 22.76 4.26
N LEU A 6 3.75 23.66 3.51
CA LEU A 6 3.60 23.92 2.08
C LEU A 6 3.51 22.72 1.11
N VAL A 7 2.43 22.79 0.35
CA VAL A 7 2.06 22.05 -0.85
C VAL A 7 3.14 22.17 -1.93
N GLY A 8 3.77 21.05 -2.24
CA GLY A 8 4.55 20.79 -3.43
C GLY A 8 4.66 19.28 -3.54
N SER A 9 4.58 18.71 -4.73
CA SER A 9 4.49 17.28 -5.02
C SER A 9 5.65 16.43 -4.44
N GLU A 10 5.79 16.46 -3.13
CA GLU A 10 6.75 15.65 -2.39
C GLU A 10 6.14 14.28 -2.12
N MET A 11 6.90 13.25 -2.42
CA MET A 11 6.58 11.87 -2.07
C MET A 11 6.60 11.76 -0.54
N CYS A 12 5.47 12.08 0.10
CA CYS A 12 5.30 11.93 1.54
C CYS A 12 5.26 10.45 1.89
N ILE A 13 6.42 9.84 2.13
CA ILE A 13 6.50 8.64 2.97
C ILE A 13 6.21 9.14 4.38
N ARG A 14 4.95 9.09 4.81
CA ARG A 14 4.60 9.59 6.15
C ARG A 14 5.17 8.69 7.23
N ASP A 15 5.11 7.38 7.05
CA ASP A 15 5.61 6.43 8.04
C ASP A 15 6.14 5.17 7.35
N SER A 16 7.29 4.67 7.79
CA SER A 16 7.82 3.37 7.40
C SER A 16 7.79 2.42 8.59
N TYR A 17 7.29 1.21 8.38
CA TYR A 17 7.12 0.19 9.39
C TYR A 17 7.90 -1.07 9.04
N THR A 18 8.35 -1.79 10.05
CA THR A 18 9.04 -3.09 9.86
C THR A 18 8.09 -4.19 9.38
N SER A 19 6.79 -4.03 9.58
CA SER A 19 5.76 -4.99 9.15
C SER A 19 4.38 -4.33 9.18
N THR A 20 3.46 -4.81 8.36
CA THR A 20 2.03 -4.45 8.43
C THR A 20 1.43 -4.72 9.82
N TYR A 21 1.92 -5.73 10.50
CA TYR A 21 1.38 -6.22 11.76
C TYR A 21 1.73 -5.36 12.98
N VAL A 22 2.71 -4.45 12.87
CA VAL A 22 3.10 -3.52 13.95
C VAL A 22 2.45 -2.15 13.84
N ILE A 23 1.67 -1.91 12.78
CA ILE A 23 0.97 -0.63 12.58
C ILE A 23 -0.17 -0.49 13.58
N ASP A 24 -0.22 0.64 14.30
CA ASP A 24 -1.36 0.98 15.14
C ASP A 24 -2.49 1.61 14.31
N PHE A 25 -3.29 0.76 13.69
CA PHE A 25 -4.43 1.20 12.88
C PHE A 25 -5.52 1.89 13.71
N ALA A 26 -5.61 1.62 15.02
CA ALA A 26 -6.60 2.29 15.87
C ALA A 26 -6.30 3.80 15.97
N GLU A 27 -5.04 4.19 16.00
CA GLU A 27 -4.64 5.60 15.93
C GLU A 27 -5.04 6.26 14.60
N TYR A 28 -4.91 5.55 13.48
CA TYR A 28 -5.38 6.07 12.18
C TYR A 28 -6.90 6.20 12.15
N TYR A 29 -7.64 5.26 12.75
CA TYR A 29 -9.10 5.36 12.87
C TYR A 29 -9.53 6.59 13.68
N LYS A 30 -8.86 6.87 14.82
CA LYS A 30 -9.06 8.09 15.61
C LYS A 30 -8.76 9.37 14.82
N LYS A 31 -7.77 9.34 13.91
CA LYS A 31 -7.44 10.46 13.02
C LYS A 31 -8.43 10.65 11.85
N GLY A 32 -9.48 9.84 11.76
CA GLY A 32 -10.53 9.97 10.76
C GLY A 32 -10.41 9.05 9.55
N TYR A 33 -9.39 8.20 9.46
CA TYR A 33 -9.31 7.22 8.37
C TYR A 33 -10.39 6.15 8.50
N ARG A 34 -10.96 5.73 7.37
CA ARG A 34 -12.08 4.77 7.31
C ARG A 34 -11.85 3.66 6.31
N GLY A 35 -11.02 3.86 5.30
CA GLY A 35 -10.66 2.86 4.30
C GLY A 35 -9.19 2.46 4.40
N ILE A 36 -8.91 1.17 4.20
CA ILE A 36 -7.54 0.66 4.05
C ILE A 36 -7.45 -0.15 2.77
N LEU A 37 -6.53 0.23 1.92
CA LEU A 37 -6.15 -0.50 0.73
C LEU A 37 -4.85 -1.25 1.01
N PHE A 38 -4.82 -2.56 0.82
CA PHE A 38 -3.63 -3.39 1.01
C PHE A 38 -3.10 -3.94 -0.30
N ASP A 39 -1.79 -3.89 -0.51
CA ASP A 39 -1.13 -4.86 -1.35
C ASP A 39 -1.09 -6.23 -0.65
N ILE A 40 -0.87 -7.31 -1.41
CA ILE A 40 -0.90 -8.68 -0.89
C ILE A 40 0.51 -9.22 -0.67
N ASP A 41 1.24 -9.39 -1.77
CA ASP A 41 2.51 -10.10 -1.79
C ASP A 41 3.62 -9.27 -1.16
N ASN A 42 4.35 -9.84 -0.21
CA ASN A 42 5.35 -9.20 0.63
C ASN A 42 4.82 -8.11 1.59
N THR A 43 3.53 -7.80 1.54
CA THR A 43 2.87 -6.84 2.44
C THR A 43 2.07 -7.54 3.54
N LEU A 44 1.17 -8.46 3.18
CA LEU A 44 0.36 -9.27 4.11
C LEU A 44 0.91 -10.68 4.28
N VAL A 45 1.50 -11.24 3.24
CA VAL A 45 2.07 -12.59 3.22
C VAL A 45 3.31 -12.62 2.30
N PRO A 46 4.19 -13.63 2.41
CA PRO A 46 5.24 -13.86 1.42
C PRO A 46 4.66 -14.00 0.02
N HIS A 47 5.47 -13.77 -1.00
CA HIS A 47 5.06 -13.84 -2.39
C HIS A 47 4.37 -15.17 -2.74
N ASN A 48 3.20 -15.11 -3.38
CA ASN A 48 2.36 -16.25 -3.75
C ASN A 48 1.87 -17.13 -2.57
N ALA A 49 2.12 -16.76 -1.32
CA ALA A 49 1.64 -17.52 -0.17
C ALA A 49 0.11 -17.38 0.02
N PRO A 50 -0.58 -18.38 0.54
CA PRO A 50 -2.00 -18.27 0.91
C PRO A 50 -2.19 -17.32 2.10
N ALA A 51 -3.44 -16.96 2.39
CA ALA A 51 -3.76 -16.16 3.55
C ALA A 51 -3.36 -16.90 4.85
N THR A 52 -2.50 -16.28 5.64
CA THR A 52 -2.05 -16.83 6.91
C THR A 52 -3.06 -16.56 8.02
N LYS A 53 -2.99 -17.31 9.11
CA LYS A 53 -3.81 -17.04 10.32
C LYS A 53 -3.59 -15.64 10.86
N GLU A 54 -2.39 -15.10 10.71
CA GLU A 54 -2.03 -13.74 11.13
C GLU A 54 -2.70 -12.68 10.27
N ALA A 55 -2.66 -12.84 8.93
CA ALA A 55 -3.37 -11.96 8.02
C ALA A 55 -4.88 -11.97 8.26
N ILE A 56 -5.47 -13.16 8.47
CA ILE A 56 -6.89 -13.30 8.77
C ILE A 56 -7.24 -12.56 10.07
N ARG A 57 -6.47 -12.75 11.15
CA ARG A 57 -6.69 -12.05 12.42
C ARG A 57 -6.57 -10.54 12.31
N LEU A 58 -5.58 -10.06 11.55
CA LEU A 58 -5.43 -8.62 11.29
C LEU A 58 -6.68 -8.05 10.61
N ILE A 59 -7.13 -8.68 9.53
CA ILE A 59 -8.30 -8.22 8.78
C ILE A 59 -9.57 -8.23 9.65
N HIS A 60 -9.79 -9.27 10.46
CA HIS A 60 -10.91 -9.30 11.40
C HIS A 60 -10.85 -8.14 12.40
N ARG A 61 -9.70 -7.92 13.03
CA ARG A 61 -9.51 -6.81 13.97
C ARG A 61 -9.77 -5.44 13.32
N LEU A 62 -9.35 -5.26 12.07
CA LEU A 62 -9.59 -4.01 11.36
C LEU A 62 -11.07 -3.79 11.04
N LYS A 63 -11.80 -4.85 10.70
CA LYS A 63 -13.27 -4.82 10.53
C LYS A 63 -13.97 -4.47 11.86
N GLU A 64 -13.52 -5.04 12.98
CA GLU A 64 -14.05 -4.73 14.31
C GLU A 64 -13.82 -3.26 14.73
N ILE A 65 -12.67 -2.67 14.34
CA ILE A 65 -12.40 -1.24 14.55
C ILE A 65 -13.35 -0.38 13.69
N GLY A 66 -13.86 -0.90 12.57
CA GLY A 66 -14.81 -0.21 11.67
C GLY A 66 -14.21 0.22 10.33
N PHE A 67 -13.04 -0.30 9.95
CA PHE A 67 -12.47 -0.01 8.62
C PHE A 67 -13.17 -0.78 7.50
N GLY A 68 -13.41 -0.10 6.38
CA GLY A 68 -13.58 -0.74 5.08
C GLY A 68 -12.22 -1.20 4.54
N ILE A 69 -12.15 -2.43 3.99
CA ILE A 69 -10.90 -3.01 3.54
C ILE A 69 -11.02 -3.46 2.09
N CYS A 70 -10.00 -3.13 1.29
CA CYS A 70 -9.89 -3.59 -0.10
C CYS A 70 -8.47 -4.03 -0.41
N LEU A 71 -8.33 -5.21 -1.00
CA LEU A 71 -7.07 -5.70 -1.56
C LEU A 71 -6.85 -5.07 -2.94
N VAL A 72 -5.65 -4.57 -3.22
CA VAL A 72 -5.31 -3.93 -4.51
C VAL A 72 -4.04 -4.55 -5.06
N SER A 73 -4.18 -5.50 -5.98
CA SER A 73 -3.07 -6.28 -6.50
C SER A 73 -2.93 -6.21 -8.02
N ASN A 74 -1.69 -6.25 -8.52
CA ASN A 74 -1.42 -6.41 -9.96
C ASN A 74 -1.57 -7.86 -10.44
N ASN A 75 -1.78 -8.80 -9.54
CA ASN A 75 -1.97 -10.21 -9.86
C ASN A 75 -3.27 -10.49 -10.62
N LYS A 76 -3.34 -11.68 -11.20
CA LYS A 76 -4.53 -12.20 -11.89
C LYS A 76 -5.63 -12.52 -10.87
N GLU A 77 -6.88 -12.48 -11.32
CA GLU A 77 -8.07 -12.73 -10.50
C GLU A 77 -8.01 -14.04 -9.67
N PRO A 78 -7.64 -15.22 -10.23
CA PRO A 78 -7.64 -16.46 -9.46
C PRO A 78 -6.76 -16.38 -8.21
N ARG A 79 -5.58 -15.72 -8.30
CA ARG A 79 -4.67 -15.52 -7.16
C ARG A 79 -5.30 -14.65 -6.07
N VAL A 80 -5.90 -13.52 -6.49
CA VAL A 80 -6.48 -12.56 -5.53
C VAL A 80 -7.74 -13.12 -4.90
N ALA A 81 -8.60 -13.77 -5.69
CA ALA A 81 -9.83 -14.40 -5.22
C ALA A 81 -9.53 -15.53 -4.23
N GLU A 82 -8.55 -16.41 -4.53
CA GLU A 82 -8.14 -17.49 -3.62
C GLU A 82 -7.61 -16.94 -2.29
N PHE A 83 -6.76 -15.91 -2.35
CA PHE A 83 -6.26 -15.24 -1.14
C PHE A 83 -7.40 -14.62 -0.31
N ASN A 84 -8.39 -14.05 -0.99
CA ASN A 84 -9.50 -13.35 -0.34
C ASN A 84 -10.54 -14.28 0.30
N LYS A 85 -10.62 -15.56 -0.10
CA LYS A 85 -11.65 -16.47 0.42
C LYS A 85 -11.84 -16.44 1.94
N PRO A 86 -10.76 -16.59 2.76
CA PRO A 86 -10.90 -16.56 4.21
C PRO A 86 -11.01 -15.14 4.79
N LEU A 87 -10.75 -14.10 4.01
CA LEU A 87 -10.76 -12.70 4.46
C LEU A 87 -12.12 -12.05 4.25
N ASP A 88 -12.80 -12.41 3.17
CA ASP A 88 -14.10 -11.87 2.75
C ASP A 88 -14.13 -10.33 2.79
N VAL A 89 -13.26 -9.72 1.98
CA VAL A 89 -13.16 -8.26 1.79
C VAL A 89 -13.34 -7.90 0.31
N LYS A 90 -13.44 -6.61 0.01
CA LYS A 90 -13.39 -6.13 -1.38
C LYS A 90 -12.00 -6.35 -1.97
N TYR A 91 -11.91 -6.52 -3.29
CA TYR A 91 -10.61 -6.63 -3.95
C TYR A 91 -10.62 -6.10 -5.38
N ILE A 92 -9.45 -5.65 -5.83
CA ILE A 92 -9.15 -5.26 -7.21
C ILE A 92 -7.97 -6.12 -7.67
N TYR A 93 -8.19 -6.95 -8.66
CA TYR A 93 -7.15 -7.68 -9.40
C TYR A 93 -6.72 -6.91 -10.63
N LYS A 94 -5.54 -7.19 -11.19
CA LYS A 94 -4.97 -6.45 -12.33
C LYS A 94 -5.14 -4.93 -12.14
N ALA A 95 -4.87 -4.45 -10.94
CA ALA A 95 -5.11 -3.07 -10.54
C ALA A 95 -4.35 -2.04 -11.39
N GLY A 96 -3.28 -2.48 -12.07
CA GLY A 96 -2.47 -1.64 -12.94
C GLY A 96 -1.62 -0.63 -12.18
N LYS A 97 -1.29 -0.93 -10.90
CA LYS A 97 -0.38 -0.09 -10.11
C LYS A 97 0.93 0.17 -10.88
N PRO A 98 1.43 1.39 -10.94
CA PRO A 98 1.08 2.59 -10.15
C PRO A 98 -0.01 3.50 -10.75
N LYS A 99 -0.80 3.07 -11.72
CA LYS A 99 -1.88 3.90 -12.30
C LYS A 99 -2.96 4.18 -11.24
N ARG A 100 -3.53 5.40 -11.28
CA ARG A 100 -4.55 5.86 -10.32
C ARG A 100 -5.84 5.03 -10.32
N SER A 101 -6.19 4.44 -11.47
CA SER A 101 -7.49 3.79 -11.68
C SER A 101 -7.80 2.66 -10.69
N GLY A 102 -6.81 1.85 -10.31
CA GLY A 102 -6.98 0.76 -9.32
C GLY A 102 -7.32 1.30 -7.93
N TYR A 103 -6.62 2.34 -7.49
CA TYR A 103 -6.84 2.99 -6.19
C TYR A 103 -8.22 3.68 -6.14
N GLN A 104 -8.58 4.40 -7.20
CA GLN A 104 -9.88 5.07 -7.30
C GLN A 104 -11.05 4.09 -7.25
N LYS A 105 -10.96 2.98 -8.00
CA LYS A 105 -11.98 1.91 -7.95
C LYS A 105 -12.10 1.31 -6.55
N ALA A 106 -10.98 1.08 -5.87
CA ALA A 106 -10.96 0.54 -4.52
C ALA A 106 -11.65 1.49 -3.52
N MET A 107 -11.36 2.81 -3.59
CA MET A 107 -12.06 3.81 -2.77
C MET A 107 -13.56 3.84 -3.05
N GLN A 108 -13.97 3.79 -4.33
CA GLN A 108 -15.39 3.72 -4.70
C GLN A 108 -16.10 2.51 -4.11
N LEU A 109 -15.45 1.32 -4.13
CA LEU A 109 -16.00 0.11 -3.53
C LEU A 109 -16.16 0.22 -2.01
N LEU A 110 -15.33 1.02 -1.34
CA LEU A 110 -15.39 1.24 0.09
C LEU A 110 -16.29 2.42 0.49
N GLY A 111 -16.69 3.26 -0.46
CA GLY A 111 -17.39 4.52 -0.15
C GLY A 111 -16.49 5.54 0.57
N THR A 112 -15.19 5.51 0.29
CA THR A 112 -14.18 6.39 0.89
C THR A 112 -13.54 7.30 -0.16
N ASP A 113 -12.73 8.25 0.28
CA ASP A 113 -12.01 9.20 -0.57
C ASP A 113 -10.53 9.34 -0.18
N THR A 114 -9.82 10.25 -0.83
CA THR A 114 -8.38 10.45 -0.61
C THR A 114 -8.05 10.99 0.79
N THR A 115 -9.00 11.61 1.49
CA THR A 115 -8.78 12.23 2.80
C THR A 115 -8.87 11.23 3.94
N ASN A 116 -9.59 10.11 3.73
CA ASN A 116 -9.89 9.12 4.75
C ASN A 116 -9.48 7.69 4.37
N THR A 117 -8.65 7.53 3.34
CA THR A 117 -8.15 6.23 2.89
C THR A 117 -6.63 6.11 3.13
N LEU A 118 -6.20 4.95 3.64
CA LEU A 118 -4.80 4.54 3.73
C LEU A 118 -4.47 3.53 2.63
N PHE A 119 -3.25 3.57 2.14
CA PHE A 119 -2.68 2.48 1.36
C PHE A 119 -1.48 1.89 2.10
N VAL A 120 -1.39 0.57 2.17
CA VAL A 120 -0.29 -0.17 2.80
C VAL A 120 0.35 -1.07 1.76
N GLY A 121 1.66 -0.94 1.56
CA GLY A 121 2.41 -1.74 0.59
C GLY A 121 3.91 -1.74 0.86
N ASP A 122 4.64 -2.67 0.21
CA ASP A 122 6.08 -2.84 0.37
C ASP A 122 6.89 -2.18 -0.75
N GLN A 123 6.28 -1.90 -1.90
CA GLN A 123 6.98 -1.39 -3.07
C GLN A 123 6.86 0.13 -3.22
N LEU A 124 8.02 0.82 -3.18
CA LEU A 124 8.08 2.28 -3.33
C LEU A 124 7.44 2.78 -4.63
N PHE A 125 7.72 2.11 -5.76
CA PHE A 125 7.30 2.59 -7.07
C PHE A 125 5.85 2.23 -7.39
N THR A 126 5.48 0.96 -7.30
CA THR A 126 4.13 0.53 -7.67
C THR A 126 3.09 0.91 -6.63
N ASP A 127 3.45 0.87 -5.36
CA ASP A 127 2.51 1.04 -4.26
C ASP A 127 2.46 2.50 -3.77
N LEU A 128 3.58 3.01 -3.23
CA LEU A 128 3.59 4.31 -2.61
C LEU A 128 3.46 5.45 -3.62
N TRP A 129 4.25 5.38 -4.71
CA TRP A 129 4.16 6.41 -5.75
C TRP A 129 2.78 6.44 -6.40
N GLY A 130 2.16 5.27 -6.66
CA GLY A 130 0.80 5.19 -7.19
C GLY A 130 -0.25 5.74 -6.24
N ALA A 131 -0.16 5.40 -4.94
CA ALA A 131 -1.05 5.92 -3.90
C ALA A 131 -0.89 7.44 -3.74
N ASN A 132 0.34 7.93 -3.65
CA ASN A 132 0.63 9.36 -3.53
C ASN A 132 0.16 10.16 -4.74
N ASN A 133 0.36 9.65 -5.96
CA ASN A 133 -0.19 10.27 -7.17
C ASN A 133 -1.72 10.32 -7.18
N THR A 134 -2.37 9.43 -6.43
CA THR A 134 -3.82 9.43 -6.28
C THR A 134 -4.27 10.36 -5.16
N GLY A 135 -3.36 10.84 -4.32
CA GLY A 135 -3.64 11.69 -3.16
C GLY A 135 -3.96 10.91 -1.88
N ILE A 136 -3.69 9.60 -1.85
CA ILE A 136 -3.95 8.73 -0.70
C ILE A 136 -2.72 8.73 0.22
N THR A 137 -2.93 8.78 1.53
CA THR A 137 -1.87 8.56 2.51
C THR A 137 -1.34 7.14 2.41
N SER A 138 -0.03 6.98 2.19
CA SER A 138 0.62 5.68 2.02
C SER A 138 1.55 5.35 3.18
N LEU A 139 1.53 4.09 3.60
CA LEU A 139 2.38 3.51 4.62
C LEU A 139 3.29 2.46 3.97
N LEU A 140 4.59 2.67 4.09
CA LEU A 140 5.58 1.71 3.60
C LEU A 140 5.83 0.63 4.65
N VAL A 141 5.80 -0.62 4.26
CA VAL A 141 6.23 -1.73 5.09
C VAL A 141 7.45 -2.42 4.49
N GLN A 142 8.28 -3.01 5.34
CA GLN A 142 9.39 -3.83 4.83
C GLN A 142 8.82 -5.12 4.23
N PRO A 143 9.36 -5.58 3.07
CA PRO A 143 8.93 -6.83 2.47
C PRO A 143 9.19 -8.01 3.40
N ILE A 144 8.20 -8.93 3.47
CA ILE A 144 8.26 -10.10 4.37
C ILE A 144 9.37 -11.05 3.94
N ASP A 145 9.54 -11.29 2.63
CA ASP A 145 10.62 -12.14 2.10
C ASP A 145 11.73 -11.29 1.49
N LYS A 146 12.87 -11.23 2.20
CA LYS A 146 14.06 -10.50 1.75
C LYS A 146 14.83 -11.20 0.62
N LYS A 147 14.62 -12.50 0.38
CA LYS A 147 15.33 -13.24 -0.67
C LYS A 147 14.85 -12.89 -2.07
N GLU A 148 13.63 -12.43 -2.23
CA GLU A 148 13.12 -11.94 -3.51
C GLU A 148 13.65 -10.55 -3.88
N GLU A 149 14.18 -9.78 -2.91
CA GLU A 149 14.80 -8.47 -3.20
C GLU A 149 15.88 -8.56 -4.28
N ILE A 150 16.65 -9.66 -4.36
CA ILE A 150 17.75 -9.79 -5.31
C ILE A 150 17.23 -9.93 -6.75
N GLN A 151 16.17 -10.71 -6.99
CA GLN A 151 15.59 -10.85 -8.33
C GLN A 151 14.78 -9.61 -8.75
N ILE A 152 14.15 -8.97 -7.78
CA ILE A 152 13.42 -7.71 -8.00
C ILE A 152 14.40 -6.55 -8.17
N ILE A 153 15.54 -6.53 -7.46
CA ILE A 153 16.60 -5.54 -7.63
C ILE A 153 17.19 -5.60 -9.05
N LEU A 154 17.37 -6.79 -9.63
CA LEU A 154 17.83 -6.92 -11.02
C LEU A 154 16.81 -6.42 -12.06
N LYS A 155 15.51 -6.54 -11.78
CA LYS A 155 14.45 -5.91 -12.57
C LYS A 155 14.29 -4.41 -12.26
N ARG A 156 14.79 -3.92 -11.10
CA ARG A 156 14.75 -2.52 -10.63
C ARG A 156 15.95 -1.68 -11.07
N ILE A 157 16.91 -2.21 -11.80
CA ILE A 157 18.01 -1.39 -12.36
C ILE A 157 17.47 -0.21 -13.19
N PRO A 158 16.41 -0.34 -14.01
CA PRO A 158 15.76 0.80 -14.63
C PRO A 158 15.09 1.76 -13.63
N GLU A 159 14.53 1.24 -12.53
CA GLU A 159 13.85 2.07 -11.50
C GLU A 159 14.84 2.96 -10.73
N LYS A 160 16.05 2.47 -10.41
CA LYS A 160 17.11 3.30 -9.82
C LYS A 160 17.54 4.44 -10.74
N TRP A 161 17.57 4.21 -12.04
CA TRP A 161 17.88 5.24 -13.04
C TRP A 161 16.78 6.30 -13.11
N ILE A 162 15.52 5.89 -13.09
CA ILE A 162 14.35 6.78 -13.10
C ILE A 162 14.30 7.57 -11.78
N LEU A 163 14.51 6.91 -10.65
CA LEU A 163 14.55 7.56 -9.34
C LEU A 163 15.72 8.54 -9.23
N HIS A 164 16.91 8.17 -9.71
CA HIS A 164 18.08 9.06 -9.75
C HIS A 164 17.86 10.26 -10.66
N SER A 165 17.27 10.07 -11.84
CA SER A 165 16.90 11.13 -12.78
C SER A 165 15.83 12.06 -12.20
N TYR A 166 14.85 11.49 -11.47
CA TYR A 166 13.80 12.24 -10.79
C TYR A 166 14.36 13.08 -9.64
N LEU A 167 15.20 12.50 -8.78
CA LEU A 167 15.84 13.19 -7.66
C LEU A 167 16.79 14.29 -8.16
N LYS A 168 17.52 14.05 -9.25
CA LYS A 168 18.42 15.04 -9.88
C LYS A 168 17.65 16.20 -10.51
N LYS A 169 16.47 15.92 -11.10
CA LYS A 169 15.61 16.94 -11.73
C LYS A 169 14.92 17.85 -10.72
N HIS A 170 14.75 17.38 -9.47
CA HIS A 170 14.08 18.11 -8.39
C HIS A 170 15.03 18.62 -7.31
N GLN A 171 16.36 18.62 -7.55
CA GLN A 171 17.40 19.16 -6.63
C GLN A 171 17.34 18.62 -5.17
N ILE A 172 16.90 17.37 -4.99
CA ILE A 172 16.86 16.72 -3.67
C ILE A 172 18.13 15.87 -3.48
N VAL A 173 19.29 16.46 -3.72
CA VAL A 173 20.57 15.88 -3.31
C VAL A 173 21.36 16.96 -2.63
N ARG A 174 21.35 16.91 -1.31
CA ARG A 174 22.43 17.32 -0.44
C ARG A 174 22.85 16.17 0.41
#